data_443119fe490a4f8fb390e4e540fc09d2
#
_entry.id   443119fe490a4f8fb390e4e540fc09d2
#
_cell.length_a   1.000
_cell.length_b   1.000
_cell.length_c   1.000
_cell.angle_alpha   90.00
_cell.angle_beta   90.00
_cell.angle_gamma   90.00
#
_symmetry.space_group_name_H-M   'P 1'
#
loop_
_entity.id
_entity.type
_entity.pdbx_description
1 polymer ?
#
loop_
_entity_poly.entity_id
_entity_poly.type
_entity_poly.pdbx_seq_one_letter_code
_entity_poly.pdbx_strand_id
1 'polypeptide(L)'
;RINTTNNMKIFLDTADTQLIRKYYGTGLIDGVTTNPTLIMRSGRDPEEVYQEIEDIGLRDISMEVMGDSNEMIEEGIRLATKFPNSATIKVPCTPDGLLACAELSMKNLIRVNVTLIFDVAQAILSAKAGAAYVSPFVGRLDDNSIAGLQLIKDIDEVYRVQAIHRTRILSASIRYVNSVSQSFANGADIVTMPPAVFDKMYNHVLTDRGLEIFDEDWKKTQEIISKSA
;
A
#
# COMPACT_ATOMS: atom_id res chain seq x y z
N ARG A 1 17.97 9.17 4.34
CA ARG A 1 16.86 8.20 4.52
C ARG A 1 16.48 8.18 5.98
N ILE A 2 15.25 8.56 6.30
CA ILE A 2 14.69 8.39 7.64
C ILE A 2 14.51 6.88 7.81
N ASN A 3 15.34 6.27 8.68
CA ASN A 3 15.25 4.85 9.01
C ASN A 3 14.10 4.72 10.01
N THR A 4 12.88 4.55 9.52
CA THR A 4 11.73 4.36 10.40
C THR A 4 11.75 2.94 10.94
N THR A 5 12.03 2.81 12.21
CA THR A 5 11.94 1.54 12.96
C THR A 5 10.48 1.14 13.26
N ASN A 6 9.50 1.90 12.80
CA ASN A 6 8.09 1.56 12.95
C ASN A 6 7.66 0.54 11.90
N ASN A 7 6.74 -0.33 12.25
CA ASN A 7 6.20 -1.37 11.36
C ASN A 7 5.17 -0.83 10.35
N MET A 8 4.75 0.43 10.50
CA MET A 8 3.73 1.08 9.69
C MET A 8 4.30 1.47 8.32
N LYS A 9 3.65 1.06 7.24
CA LYS A 9 4.06 1.39 5.87
C LYS A 9 2.96 2.08 5.09
N ILE A 10 3.34 3.07 4.30
CA ILE A 10 2.45 3.81 3.41
C ILE A 10 2.83 3.50 1.96
N PHE A 11 1.87 2.98 1.20
CA PHE A 11 2.00 2.72 -0.22
C PHE A 11 1.10 3.66 -1.03
N LEU A 12 1.50 3.96 -2.25
CA LEU A 12 0.65 4.64 -3.23
C LEU A 12 -0.01 3.63 -4.17
N ASP A 13 -1.30 3.79 -4.39
CA ASP A 13 -2.08 2.99 -5.34
C ASP A 13 -2.21 3.76 -6.66
N THR A 14 -1.21 3.64 -7.52
CA THR A 14 -1.11 4.39 -8.78
C THR A 14 -0.06 3.80 -9.71
N ALA A 15 -0.24 4.03 -11.04
CA ALA A 15 0.74 3.79 -12.08
C ALA A 15 1.37 5.10 -12.63
N ASP A 16 1.03 6.25 -12.03
CA ASP A 16 1.60 7.56 -12.40
C ASP A 16 2.98 7.75 -11.77
N THR A 17 4.02 7.51 -12.56
CA THR A 17 5.42 7.56 -12.10
C THR A 17 5.89 8.98 -11.74
N GLN A 18 5.24 10.02 -12.27
CA GLN A 18 5.58 11.40 -11.89
C GLN A 18 5.07 11.71 -10.48
N LEU A 19 3.84 11.30 -10.15
CA LEU A 19 3.31 11.42 -8.79
C LEU A 19 4.09 10.54 -7.81
N ILE A 20 4.44 9.31 -8.20
CA ILE A 20 5.27 8.43 -7.36
C ILE A 20 6.61 9.11 -7.04
N ARG A 21 7.30 9.67 -8.04
CA ARG A 21 8.57 10.39 -7.85
C ARG A 21 8.42 11.58 -6.91
N LYS A 22 7.36 12.38 -7.09
CA LYS A 22 7.05 13.53 -6.22
C LYS A 22 6.94 13.11 -4.75
N TYR A 23 6.13 12.09 -4.47
CA TYR A 23 5.87 11.68 -3.08
C TYR A 23 6.99 10.83 -2.47
N TYR A 24 7.69 10.03 -3.27
CA TYR A 24 8.89 9.33 -2.81
C TYR A 24 9.96 10.30 -2.31
N GLY A 25 10.07 11.47 -2.93
CA GLY A 25 10.96 12.55 -2.49
C GLY A 25 10.69 13.06 -1.07
N THR A 26 9.49 12.84 -0.52
CA THR A 26 9.17 13.19 0.88
C THR A 26 9.81 12.24 1.90
N GLY A 27 10.25 11.05 1.48
CA GLY A 27 10.77 10.00 2.36
C GLY A 27 9.69 9.23 3.14
N LEU A 28 8.39 9.47 2.84
CA LEU A 28 7.25 8.89 3.58
C LEU A 28 6.60 7.70 2.87
N ILE A 29 7.01 7.40 1.63
CA ILE A 29 6.43 6.31 0.83
C ILE A 29 7.35 5.10 0.82
N ASP A 30 6.80 3.94 1.16
CA ASP A 30 7.53 2.68 1.30
C ASP A 30 7.34 1.74 0.10
N GLY A 31 6.28 1.91 -0.68
CA GLY A 31 5.98 1.03 -1.82
C GLY A 31 4.84 1.55 -2.69
N VAL A 32 4.51 0.77 -3.71
CA VAL A 32 3.45 1.07 -4.67
C VAL A 32 2.63 -0.19 -4.94
N THR A 33 1.31 -0.03 -5.00
CA THR A 33 0.44 -1.05 -5.58
C THR A 33 -0.05 -0.61 -6.94
N THR A 34 -0.05 -1.53 -7.89
CA THR A 34 -0.67 -1.38 -9.19
C THR A 34 -1.78 -2.41 -9.37
N ASN A 35 -2.58 -2.25 -10.40
CA ASN A 35 -3.57 -3.21 -10.84
C ASN A 35 -3.88 -2.99 -12.34
N PRO A 36 -4.55 -3.94 -13.03
CA PRO A 36 -4.82 -3.81 -14.46
C PRO A 36 -5.54 -2.52 -14.85
N THR A 37 -6.44 -2.02 -14.01
CA THR A 37 -7.17 -0.76 -14.27
C THR A 37 -6.24 0.45 -14.24
N LEU A 38 -5.33 0.53 -13.28
CA LEU A 38 -4.37 1.64 -13.17
C LEU A 38 -3.37 1.61 -14.32
N ILE A 39 -2.88 0.44 -14.69
CA ILE A 39 -1.97 0.26 -15.83
C ILE A 39 -2.69 0.65 -17.13
N MET A 40 -3.91 0.16 -17.37
CA MET A 40 -4.70 0.54 -18.54
C MET A 40 -4.89 2.06 -18.64
N ARG A 41 -5.22 2.71 -17.51
CA ARG A 41 -5.40 4.18 -17.48
C ARG A 41 -4.12 4.97 -17.75
N SER A 42 -2.98 4.41 -17.42
CA SER A 42 -1.68 5.04 -17.70
C SER A 42 -1.38 5.07 -19.22
N GLY A 43 -1.99 4.17 -19.99
CA GLY A 43 -1.74 4.00 -21.42
C GLY A 43 -0.32 3.54 -21.77
N ARG A 44 0.41 2.99 -20.77
CA ARG A 44 1.82 2.60 -20.90
C ARG A 44 2.00 1.09 -20.75
N ASP A 45 3.13 0.60 -21.22
CA ASP A 45 3.55 -0.78 -20.97
C ASP A 45 3.78 -1.01 -19.47
N PRO A 46 3.23 -2.07 -18.88
CA PRO A 46 3.39 -2.34 -17.44
C PRO A 46 4.85 -2.42 -16.99
N GLU A 47 5.70 -3.06 -17.77
CA GLU A 47 7.10 -3.27 -17.39
C GLU A 47 7.92 -1.98 -17.47
N GLU A 48 7.60 -1.08 -18.40
CA GLU A 48 8.19 0.26 -18.42
C GLU A 48 7.81 1.04 -17.15
N VAL A 49 6.56 0.93 -16.71
CA VAL A 49 6.08 1.55 -15.46
C VAL A 49 6.83 0.96 -14.26
N TYR A 50 6.95 -0.36 -14.17
CA TYR A 50 7.66 -1.02 -13.06
C TYR A 50 9.14 -0.65 -13.02
N GLN A 51 9.80 -0.62 -14.19
CA GLN A 51 11.20 -0.21 -14.29
C GLN A 51 11.40 1.21 -13.79
N GLU A 52 10.55 2.13 -14.21
CA GLU A 52 10.64 3.53 -13.78
C GLU A 52 10.39 3.69 -12.26
N ILE A 53 9.47 2.92 -11.69
CA ILE A 53 9.24 2.91 -10.23
C ILE A 53 10.46 2.35 -9.48
N GLU A 54 11.08 1.28 -9.99
CA GLU A 54 12.32 0.73 -9.41
C GLU A 54 13.48 1.73 -9.50
N ASP A 55 13.61 2.45 -10.62
CA ASP A 55 14.63 3.48 -10.84
C ASP A 55 14.44 4.70 -9.91
N ILE A 56 13.21 5.01 -9.53
CA ILE A 56 12.91 6.01 -8.49
C ILE A 56 13.51 5.61 -7.14
N GLY A 57 13.63 4.31 -6.88
CA GLY A 57 14.25 3.76 -5.67
C GLY A 57 13.32 2.93 -4.78
N LEU A 58 12.08 2.71 -5.19
CA LEU A 58 11.14 1.86 -4.47
C LEU A 58 11.50 0.37 -4.60
N ARG A 59 11.29 -0.37 -3.51
CA ARG A 59 11.68 -1.79 -3.39
C ARG A 59 10.51 -2.70 -3.01
N ASP A 60 9.30 -2.22 -3.20
CA ASP A 60 8.08 -3.00 -3.01
C ASP A 60 7.00 -2.49 -3.98
N ILE A 61 6.83 -3.24 -5.08
CA ILE A 61 5.89 -2.91 -6.16
C ILE A 61 4.98 -4.11 -6.35
N SER A 62 3.69 -3.96 -6.04
CA SER A 62 2.70 -5.00 -6.31
C SER A 62 2.35 -5.03 -7.79
N MET A 63 2.77 -6.11 -8.48
CA MET A 63 2.62 -6.36 -9.92
C MET A 63 1.57 -7.47 -10.10
N GLU A 64 0.39 -7.13 -10.61
CA GLU A 64 -0.72 -8.07 -10.71
C GLU A 64 -0.63 -8.94 -11.96
N VAL A 65 -0.74 -10.25 -11.76
CA VAL A 65 -0.76 -11.26 -12.80
C VAL A 65 -2.16 -11.88 -12.92
N MET A 66 -2.51 -12.33 -14.12
CA MET A 66 -3.84 -12.79 -14.46
C MET A 66 -3.77 -14.15 -15.17
N GLY A 67 -4.90 -14.85 -15.26
CA GLY A 67 -5.03 -16.11 -15.95
C GLY A 67 -5.31 -17.29 -15.01
N ASP A 68 -5.02 -18.50 -15.45
CA ASP A 68 -5.06 -19.69 -14.61
C ASP A 68 -3.82 -19.79 -13.70
N SER A 69 -3.75 -20.81 -12.85
CA SER A 69 -2.65 -20.95 -11.90
C SER A 69 -1.29 -21.06 -12.57
N ASN A 70 -1.17 -21.76 -13.71
CA ASN A 70 0.10 -21.93 -14.42
C ASN A 70 0.55 -20.63 -15.05
N GLU A 71 -0.35 -19.90 -15.72
CA GLU A 71 -0.09 -18.61 -16.32
C GLU A 71 0.38 -17.61 -15.25
N MET A 72 -0.29 -17.56 -14.10
CA MET A 72 0.10 -16.68 -12.99
C MET A 72 1.47 -17.05 -12.39
N ILE A 73 1.79 -18.35 -12.30
CA ILE A 73 3.09 -18.82 -11.80
C ILE A 73 4.20 -18.44 -12.78
N GLU A 74 4.05 -18.74 -14.06
CA GLU A 74 5.04 -18.45 -15.09
C GLU A 74 5.34 -16.95 -15.18
N GLU A 75 4.28 -16.13 -15.25
CA GLU A 75 4.42 -14.68 -15.31
C GLU A 75 4.99 -14.12 -14.00
N GLY A 76 4.57 -14.65 -12.85
CA GLY A 76 5.10 -14.24 -11.55
C GLY A 76 6.59 -14.51 -11.41
N ILE A 77 7.08 -15.68 -11.84
CA ILE A 77 8.51 -16.01 -11.85
C ILE A 77 9.25 -15.07 -12.81
N ARG A 78 8.68 -14.82 -13.98
CA ARG A 78 9.28 -13.94 -14.99
C ARG A 78 9.46 -12.52 -14.46
N LEU A 79 8.42 -11.94 -13.87
CA LEU A 79 8.47 -10.61 -13.28
C LEU A 79 9.44 -10.53 -12.09
N ALA A 80 9.40 -11.51 -11.19
CA ALA A 80 10.31 -11.56 -10.05
C ALA A 80 11.79 -11.74 -10.47
N THR A 81 12.02 -12.43 -11.58
CA THR A 81 13.39 -12.55 -12.17
C THR A 81 13.84 -11.24 -12.79
N LYS A 82 12.94 -10.52 -13.46
CA LYS A 82 13.25 -9.24 -14.08
C LYS A 82 13.44 -8.12 -13.04
N PHE A 83 12.65 -8.14 -11.98
CA PHE A 83 12.64 -7.13 -10.91
C PHE A 83 12.95 -7.74 -9.53
N PRO A 84 14.15 -8.34 -9.33
CA PRO A 84 14.44 -9.17 -8.16
C PRO A 84 14.45 -8.41 -6.83
N ASN A 85 14.62 -7.10 -6.87
CA ASN A 85 14.70 -6.26 -5.68
C ASN A 85 13.38 -5.59 -5.31
N SER A 86 12.38 -5.58 -6.20
CA SER A 86 11.19 -4.78 -6.04
C SER A 86 9.87 -5.53 -6.24
N ALA A 87 9.88 -6.64 -6.99
CA ALA A 87 8.65 -7.36 -7.30
C ALA A 87 7.96 -7.96 -6.06
N THR A 88 6.68 -7.67 -5.93
CA THR A 88 5.70 -8.38 -5.12
C THR A 88 4.59 -8.83 -6.07
N ILE A 89 4.50 -10.14 -6.31
CA ILE A 89 3.52 -10.66 -7.29
C ILE A 89 2.14 -10.61 -6.67
N LYS A 90 1.19 -10.03 -7.39
CA LYS A 90 -0.18 -9.85 -6.90
C LYS A 90 -1.11 -10.80 -7.64
N VAL A 91 -1.85 -11.62 -6.87
CA VAL A 91 -2.77 -12.64 -7.39
C VAL A 91 -4.15 -12.49 -6.74
N PRO A 92 -5.25 -12.81 -7.43
CA PRO A 92 -6.59 -12.74 -6.84
C PRO A 92 -6.82 -13.87 -5.83
N CYS A 93 -7.72 -13.64 -4.86
CA CYS A 93 -8.15 -14.67 -3.91
C CYS A 93 -9.15 -15.65 -4.58
N THR A 94 -8.64 -16.50 -5.44
CA THR A 94 -9.35 -17.58 -6.12
C THR A 94 -8.61 -18.89 -5.91
N PRO A 95 -9.20 -20.08 -6.19
CA PRO A 95 -8.46 -21.34 -6.13
C PRO A 95 -7.16 -21.31 -6.94
N ASP A 96 -7.18 -20.82 -8.18
CA ASP A 96 -5.99 -20.68 -9.02
C ASP A 96 -4.97 -19.68 -8.45
N GLY A 97 -5.44 -18.51 -7.97
CA GLY A 97 -4.58 -17.51 -7.36
C GLY A 97 -3.91 -18.02 -6.07
N LEU A 98 -4.60 -18.82 -5.26
CA LEU A 98 -4.02 -19.41 -4.05
C LEU A 98 -3.04 -20.55 -4.37
N LEU A 99 -3.27 -21.33 -5.42
CA LEU A 99 -2.29 -22.30 -5.93
C LEU A 99 -1.03 -21.58 -6.42
N ALA A 100 -1.20 -20.52 -7.20
CA ALA A 100 -0.09 -19.68 -7.66
C ALA A 100 0.67 -19.05 -6.47
N CYS A 101 -0.06 -18.53 -5.47
CA CYS A 101 0.53 -18.00 -4.25
C CYS A 101 1.41 -19.04 -3.56
N ALA A 102 0.93 -20.25 -3.34
CA ALA A 102 1.67 -21.32 -2.67
C ALA A 102 2.94 -21.69 -3.44
N GLU A 103 2.86 -21.85 -4.75
CA GLU A 103 4.02 -22.19 -5.59
C GLU A 103 5.06 -21.06 -5.57
N LEU A 104 4.63 -19.81 -5.79
CA LEU A 104 5.51 -18.65 -5.84
C LEU A 104 6.19 -18.38 -4.49
N SER A 105 5.44 -18.44 -3.38
CA SER A 105 5.96 -18.09 -2.06
C SER A 105 6.79 -19.21 -1.43
N MET A 106 6.31 -20.46 -1.48
CA MET A 106 6.93 -21.56 -0.75
C MET A 106 8.11 -22.19 -1.51
N LYS A 107 7.98 -22.34 -2.84
CA LYS A 107 9.04 -22.96 -3.65
C LYS A 107 9.99 -21.97 -4.25
N ASN A 108 9.51 -20.80 -4.67
CA ASN A 108 10.33 -19.81 -5.37
C ASN A 108 10.76 -18.64 -4.47
N LEU A 109 10.30 -18.58 -3.21
CA LEU A 109 10.61 -17.53 -2.23
C LEU A 109 10.27 -16.11 -2.71
N ILE A 110 9.27 -16.01 -3.58
CA ILE A 110 8.77 -14.75 -4.14
C ILE A 110 7.73 -14.16 -3.19
N ARG A 111 7.79 -12.85 -2.95
CA ARG A 111 6.74 -12.17 -2.18
C ARG A 111 5.43 -12.17 -2.97
N VAL A 112 4.35 -12.56 -2.33
CA VAL A 112 3.01 -12.58 -2.94
C VAL A 112 2.04 -11.74 -2.14
N ASN A 113 1.28 -10.90 -2.84
CA ASN A 113 0.16 -10.11 -2.33
C ASN A 113 -1.15 -10.75 -2.85
N VAL A 114 -1.92 -11.38 -1.98
CA VAL A 114 -3.24 -11.89 -2.35
C VAL A 114 -4.26 -10.78 -2.24
N THR A 115 -4.86 -10.43 -3.38
CA THR A 115 -5.80 -9.30 -3.53
C THR A 115 -7.26 -9.75 -3.61
N LEU A 116 -8.18 -8.77 -3.62
CA LEU A 116 -9.63 -9.00 -3.65
C LEU A 116 -10.10 -9.80 -2.42
N ILE A 117 -9.62 -9.40 -1.26
CA ILE A 117 -10.05 -9.95 0.03
C ILE A 117 -11.26 -9.15 0.52
N PHE A 118 -12.37 -9.85 0.78
CA PHE A 118 -13.64 -9.27 1.23
C PHE A 118 -14.20 -9.92 2.50
N ASP A 119 -13.57 -11.00 2.97
CA ASP A 119 -13.91 -11.63 4.25
C ASP A 119 -12.69 -12.28 4.93
N VAL A 120 -12.86 -12.66 6.19
CA VAL A 120 -11.80 -13.24 7.02
C VAL A 120 -11.39 -14.63 6.54
N ALA A 121 -12.33 -15.44 6.00
CA ALA A 121 -12.02 -16.78 5.51
C ALA A 121 -11.05 -16.71 4.32
N GLN A 122 -11.21 -15.74 3.42
CA GLN A 122 -10.28 -15.50 2.33
C GLN A 122 -8.87 -15.11 2.86
N ALA A 123 -8.79 -14.28 3.89
CA ALA A 123 -7.53 -13.92 4.51
C ALA A 123 -6.84 -15.12 5.17
N ILE A 124 -7.60 -16.01 5.82
CA ILE A 124 -7.09 -17.27 6.40
C ILE A 124 -6.50 -18.17 5.32
N LEU A 125 -7.22 -18.39 4.22
CA LEU A 125 -6.74 -19.20 3.10
C LEU A 125 -5.46 -18.63 2.49
N SER A 126 -5.40 -17.31 2.33
CA SER A 126 -4.24 -16.60 1.81
C SER A 126 -3.01 -16.77 2.70
N ALA A 127 -3.17 -16.66 4.02
CA ALA A 127 -2.09 -16.90 4.97
C ALA A 127 -1.62 -18.37 4.92
N LYS A 128 -2.53 -19.31 4.81
CA LYS A 128 -2.20 -20.74 4.64
C LYS A 128 -1.44 -21.01 3.33
N ALA A 129 -1.74 -20.27 2.25
CA ALA A 129 -1.02 -20.34 0.99
C ALA A 129 0.35 -19.64 1.02
N GLY A 130 0.75 -19.01 2.14
CA GLY A 130 2.06 -18.41 2.31
C GLY A 130 2.16 -16.97 1.78
N ALA A 131 1.04 -16.26 1.66
CA ALA A 131 1.02 -14.86 1.24
C ALA A 131 1.89 -13.99 2.17
N ALA A 132 2.69 -13.10 1.58
CA ALA A 132 3.39 -12.05 2.32
C ALA A 132 2.43 -10.92 2.71
N TYR A 133 1.48 -10.62 1.84
CA TYR A 133 0.43 -9.63 2.06
C TYR A 133 -0.94 -10.19 1.71
N VAL A 134 -1.95 -9.76 2.45
CA VAL A 134 -3.37 -9.85 2.07
C VAL A 134 -3.91 -8.44 1.90
N SER A 135 -4.66 -8.20 0.82
CA SER A 135 -5.22 -6.88 0.51
C SER A 135 -6.74 -6.86 0.67
N PRO A 136 -7.27 -6.62 1.88
CA PRO A 136 -8.70 -6.37 2.08
C PRO A 136 -9.12 -5.03 1.49
N PHE A 137 -10.26 -5.04 0.76
CA PHE A 137 -10.74 -3.90 -0.01
C PHE A 137 -11.78 -3.10 0.77
N VAL A 138 -11.30 -2.23 1.67
CA VAL A 138 -12.13 -1.42 2.56
C VAL A 138 -13.17 -0.59 1.80
N GLY A 139 -12.73 0.28 0.89
CA GLY A 139 -13.66 1.19 0.21
C GLY A 139 -14.67 0.47 -0.68
N ARG A 140 -14.31 -0.69 -1.28
CA ARG A 140 -15.26 -1.45 -2.08
C ARG A 140 -16.33 -2.13 -1.22
N LEU A 141 -16.01 -2.54 0.00
CA LEU A 141 -16.99 -3.00 0.98
C LEU A 141 -17.92 -1.87 1.39
N ASP A 142 -17.36 -0.69 1.70
CA ASP A 142 -18.13 0.49 2.08
C ASP A 142 -19.10 0.93 0.94
N ASP A 143 -18.65 0.86 -0.33
CA ASP A 143 -19.49 1.10 -1.51
C ASP A 143 -20.71 0.16 -1.58
N ASN A 144 -20.65 -1.01 -0.92
CA ASN A 144 -21.71 -2.00 -0.83
C ASN A 144 -22.40 -2.02 0.55
N SER A 145 -22.24 -0.97 1.35
CA SER A 145 -22.83 -0.84 2.69
C SER A 145 -22.36 -1.92 3.68
N ILE A 146 -21.16 -2.44 3.50
CA ILE A 146 -20.50 -3.39 4.41
C ILE A 146 -19.34 -2.65 5.08
N ALA A 147 -19.20 -2.78 6.39
CA ALA A 147 -18.17 -2.09 7.15
C ALA A 147 -16.76 -2.60 6.83
N GLY A 148 -16.09 -1.97 5.87
CA GLY A 148 -14.77 -2.41 5.39
C GLY A 148 -13.67 -2.34 6.45
N LEU A 149 -13.68 -1.32 7.31
CA LEU A 149 -12.71 -1.19 8.41
C LEU A 149 -12.88 -2.25 9.49
N GLN A 150 -14.08 -2.82 9.67
CA GLN A 150 -14.30 -3.94 10.57
C GLN A 150 -13.57 -5.19 10.08
N LEU A 151 -13.52 -5.43 8.77
CA LEU A 151 -12.80 -6.55 8.20
C LEU A 151 -11.31 -6.52 8.56
N ILE A 152 -10.67 -5.32 8.54
CA ILE A 152 -9.26 -5.17 8.96
C ILE A 152 -9.08 -5.68 10.38
N LYS A 153 -9.93 -5.22 11.30
CA LYS A 153 -9.88 -5.59 12.71
C LYS A 153 -10.08 -7.10 12.92
N ASP A 154 -11.03 -7.69 12.22
CA ASP A 154 -11.34 -9.11 12.35
C ASP A 154 -10.20 -9.99 11.82
N ILE A 155 -9.54 -9.58 10.73
CA ILE A 155 -8.36 -10.28 10.20
C ILE A 155 -7.19 -10.17 11.20
N ASP A 156 -6.91 -8.97 11.74
CA ASP A 156 -5.86 -8.75 12.74
C ASP A 156 -6.09 -9.62 13.98
N GLU A 157 -7.32 -9.67 14.49
CA GLU A 157 -7.67 -10.51 15.64
C GLU A 157 -7.37 -11.98 15.39
N VAL A 158 -7.77 -12.52 14.25
CA VAL A 158 -7.49 -13.93 13.88
C VAL A 158 -5.98 -14.15 13.73
N TYR A 159 -5.28 -13.26 13.04
CA TYR A 159 -3.84 -13.42 12.79
C TYR A 159 -3.06 -13.37 14.12
N ARG A 160 -3.42 -12.47 15.01
CA ARG A 160 -2.80 -12.34 16.34
C ARG A 160 -3.07 -13.57 17.21
N VAL A 161 -4.32 -14.04 17.29
CA VAL A 161 -4.70 -15.23 18.08
C VAL A 161 -4.01 -16.49 17.56
N GLN A 162 -3.86 -16.63 16.25
CA GLN A 162 -3.22 -17.77 15.60
C GLN A 162 -1.70 -17.62 15.42
N ALA A 163 -1.09 -16.55 15.96
CA ALA A 163 0.33 -16.23 15.82
C ALA A 163 0.82 -16.22 14.35
N ILE A 164 -0.01 -15.70 13.45
CA ILE A 164 0.33 -15.52 12.03
C ILE A 164 1.13 -14.22 11.90
N HIS A 165 2.46 -14.32 11.80
CA HIS A 165 3.35 -13.17 11.74
C HIS A 165 3.98 -12.96 10.36
N ARG A 166 3.84 -13.94 9.45
CA ARG A 166 4.45 -13.88 8.12
C ARG A 166 3.59 -13.16 7.09
N THR A 167 2.28 -13.14 7.28
CA THR A 167 1.32 -12.49 6.41
C THR A 167 0.90 -11.17 7.02
N ARG A 168 1.14 -10.06 6.30
CA ARG A 168 0.80 -8.70 6.73
C ARG A 168 -0.51 -8.25 6.11
N ILE A 169 -1.23 -7.40 6.81
CA ILE A 169 -2.49 -6.81 6.36
C ILE A 169 -2.17 -5.51 5.61
N LEU A 170 -2.45 -5.48 4.31
CA LEU A 170 -2.33 -4.33 3.43
C LEU A 170 -3.73 -3.79 3.13
N SER A 171 -4.18 -2.79 3.89
CA SER A 171 -5.48 -2.17 3.66
C SER A 171 -5.52 -1.45 2.32
N ALA A 172 -6.46 -1.81 1.47
CA ALA A 172 -6.57 -1.36 0.09
C ALA A 172 -7.94 -0.75 -0.24
N SER A 173 -8.07 -0.21 -1.45
CA SER A 173 -9.31 0.45 -1.90
C SER A 173 -9.71 1.63 -1.00
N ILE A 174 -8.73 2.38 -0.52
CA ILE A 174 -8.94 3.52 0.38
C ILE A 174 -9.53 4.70 -0.38
N ARG A 175 -10.55 5.34 0.22
CA ARG A 175 -11.27 6.49 -0.36
C ARG A 175 -11.01 7.80 0.40
N TYR A 176 -10.76 7.74 1.71
CA TYR A 176 -10.74 8.88 2.61
C TYR A 176 -9.57 8.82 3.58
N VAL A 177 -9.11 9.99 4.04
CA VAL A 177 -8.04 10.11 5.04
C VAL A 177 -8.38 9.39 6.34
N ASN A 178 -9.64 9.49 6.80
CA ASN A 178 -10.07 8.79 8.01
C ASN A 178 -9.90 7.27 7.90
N SER A 179 -10.10 6.69 6.70
CA SER A 179 -9.91 5.26 6.48
C SER A 179 -8.45 4.85 6.59
N VAL A 180 -7.50 5.75 6.32
CA VAL A 180 -6.06 5.50 6.51
C VAL A 180 -5.75 5.33 8.00
N SER A 181 -6.12 6.30 8.82
CA SER A 181 -5.85 6.27 10.27
C SER A 181 -6.58 5.10 10.95
N GLN A 182 -7.83 4.86 10.58
CA GLN A 182 -8.61 3.75 11.15
C GLN A 182 -8.10 2.37 10.70
N SER A 183 -7.54 2.25 9.48
CA SER A 183 -6.90 1.00 9.04
C SER A 183 -5.72 0.64 9.95
N PHE A 184 -4.83 1.59 10.22
CA PHE A 184 -3.72 1.38 11.14
C PHE A 184 -4.19 1.12 12.59
N ALA A 185 -5.19 1.85 13.07
CA ALA A 185 -5.76 1.64 14.40
C ALA A 185 -6.41 0.25 14.56
N ASN A 186 -6.90 -0.33 13.47
CA ASN A 186 -7.52 -1.66 13.44
C ASN A 186 -6.52 -2.80 13.13
N GLY A 187 -5.22 -2.52 13.03
CA GLY A 187 -4.17 -3.54 12.91
C GLY A 187 -3.62 -3.75 11.49
N ALA A 188 -3.92 -2.87 10.53
CA ALA A 188 -3.22 -2.92 9.25
C ALA A 188 -1.72 -2.62 9.42
N ASP A 189 -0.86 -3.40 8.78
CA ASP A 189 0.58 -3.14 8.73
C ASP A 189 0.94 -2.13 7.63
N ILE A 190 0.16 -2.14 6.55
CA ILE A 190 0.35 -1.34 5.35
C ILE A 190 -0.99 -0.75 4.94
N VAL A 191 -0.96 0.49 4.48
CA VAL A 191 -2.12 1.12 3.84
C VAL A 191 -1.70 1.63 2.47
N THR A 192 -2.38 1.18 1.42
CA THR A 192 -2.20 1.71 0.08
C THR A 192 -3.35 2.64 -0.29
N MET A 193 -3.02 3.80 -0.82
CA MET A 193 -4.00 4.84 -1.11
C MET A 193 -3.70 5.60 -2.41
N PRO A 194 -4.73 6.14 -3.07
CA PRO A 194 -4.53 7.05 -4.19
C PRO A 194 -3.71 8.28 -3.76
N PRO A 195 -2.86 8.85 -4.64
CA PRO A 195 -2.10 10.07 -4.37
C PRO A 195 -2.94 11.23 -3.82
N ALA A 196 -4.17 11.38 -4.31
CA ALA A 196 -5.09 12.42 -3.84
C ALA A 196 -5.54 12.25 -2.37
N VAL A 197 -5.56 11.01 -1.86
CA VAL A 197 -5.82 10.75 -0.43
C VAL A 197 -4.59 11.09 0.39
N PHE A 198 -3.40 10.69 -0.10
CA PHE A 198 -2.13 11.01 0.55
C PHE A 198 -1.94 12.53 0.69
N ASP A 199 -2.18 13.31 -0.36
CA ASP A 199 -2.11 14.78 -0.31
C ASP A 199 -3.01 15.38 0.79
N LYS A 200 -4.22 14.84 0.93
CA LYS A 200 -5.16 15.31 1.95
C LYS A 200 -4.76 14.99 3.39
N MET A 201 -3.83 14.06 3.62
CA MET A 201 -3.36 13.75 4.98
C MET A 201 -2.62 14.92 5.64
N TYR A 202 -2.08 15.85 4.85
CA TYR A 202 -1.44 17.07 5.37
C TYR A 202 -2.45 18.15 5.77
N ASN A 203 -3.68 18.11 5.26
CA ASN A 203 -4.62 19.22 5.35
C ASN A 203 -5.37 19.17 6.68
N HIS A 204 -5.19 20.22 7.49
CA HIS A 204 -5.96 20.41 8.71
C HIS A 204 -6.12 21.90 9.00
N VAL A 205 -7.37 22.35 9.14
CA VAL A 205 -7.71 23.77 9.37
C VAL A 205 -7.00 24.38 10.59
N LEU A 206 -6.78 23.60 11.65
CA LEU A 206 -6.08 24.07 12.84
C LEU A 206 -4.57 24.20 12.62
N THR A 207 -3.97 23.41 11.73
CA THR A 207 -2.57 23.58 11.33
C THR A 207 -2.40 24.88 10.57
N ASP A 208 -3.27 25.15 9.59
CA ASP A 208 -3.24 26.37 8.80
C ASP A 208 -3.38 27.60 9.71
N ARG A 209 -4.38 27.60 10.59
CA ARG A 209 -4.59 28.68 11.55
C ARG A 209 -3.42 28.83 12.53
N GLY A 210 -2.82 27.75 12.98
CA GLY A 210 -1.65 27.77 13.84
C GLY A 210 -0.44 28.41 13.15
N LEU A 211 -0.22 28.11 11.88
CA LEU A 211 0.84 28.73 11.07
C LEU A 211 0.60 30.23 10.89
N GLU A 212 -0.61 30.67 10.61
CA GLU A 212 -0.96 32.08 10.52
C GLU A 212 -0.58 32.85 11.81
N ILE A 213 -0.94 32.31 12.98
CA ILE A 213 -0.60 32.89 14.28
C ILE A 213 0.94 32.95 14.48
N PHE A 214 1.63 31.85 14.18
CA PHE A 214 3.09 31.79 14.33
C PHE A 214 3.82 32.79 13.40
N ASP A 215 3.33 32.93 12.15
CA ASP A 215 3.88 33.86 11.19
C ASP A 215 3.72 35.34 11.67
N GLU A 216 2.55 35.68 12.24
CA GLU A 216 2.32 36.99 12.82
C GLU A 216 3.24 37.27 14.02
N ASP A 217 3.37 36.31 14.92
CA ASP A 217 4.21 36.45 16.11
C ASP A 217 5.71 36.48 15.74
N TRP A 218 6.12 35.74 14.71
CA TRP A 218 7.47 35.80 14.18
C TRP A 218 7.81 37.18 13.61
N LYS A 219 6.90 37.80 12.85
CA LYS A 219 7.07 39.17 12.33
C LYS A 219 7.24 40.18 13.47
N LYS A 220 6.41 40.11 14.53
CA LYS A 220 6.56 40.98 15.73
C LYS A 220 7.90 40.75 16.40
N THR A 221 8.36 39.52 16.51
CA THR A 221 9.67 39.19 17.09
C THR A 221 10.81 39.82 16.30
N GLN A 222 10.78 39.77 14.96
CA GLN A 222 11.78 40.41 14.10
C GLN A 222 11.80 41.94 14.27
N GLU A 223 10.63 42.57 14.41
CA GLU A 223 10.53 44.00 14.68
C GLU A 223 11.15 44.40 16.04
N ILE A 224 10.94 43.57 17.08
CA ILE A 224 11.54 43.82 18.40
C ILE A 224 13.07 43.71 18.33
N ILE A 225 13.59 42.68 17.69
CA ILE A 225 15.03 42.46 17.52
C ILE A 225 15.67 43.62 16.76
N SER A 226 15.05 44.06 15.65
CA SER A 226 15.56 45.15 14.84
C SER A 226 15.59 46.54 15.55
N LYS A 227 14.69 46.72 16.53
CA LYS A 227 14.65 47.94 17.34
C LYS A 227 15.64 47.92 18.54
N SER A 228 16.18 46.75 18.86
CA SER A 228 17.09 46.53 19.99
C SER A 228 18.56 46.49 19.55
N ALA A 229 18.83 46.44 18.24
CA ALA A 229 20.15 46.53 17.61
C ALA A 229 20.47 47.94 17.14
#